data_62162c237d2a9ba3be7188ebbdd8157c
#
_entry.id   62162c237d2a9ba3be7188ebbdd8157c
#
_cell.length_a   1.000
_cell.length_b   1.000
_cell.length_c   1.000
_cell.angle_alpha   90.00
_cell.angle_beta   90.00
_cell.angle_gamma   90.00
#
_symmetry.space_group_name_H-M   'P 1'
#
loop_
_entity.id
_entity.type
_entity.pdbx_description
1 polymer ?
#
loop_
_entity_poly.entity_id
_entity_poly.type
_entity_poly.pdbx_seq_one_letter_code
_entity_poly.pdbx_strand_id
1 'polypeptide(L)'
;MGALLDKPKTDKYNEHGDWNGLRYGLSSMQGWRIEMEDAHCAVMGLPGQLKDWAFFAVFDGHAGERVSSHCADNLLETIIQTEQFSRSAIEEDVSIEEIKKGIRDGEFFRENPVCHGSRDWH
;
A
#
# COMPACT_ATOMS: atom_id res chain seq x y z
N MET A 1 -8.91 24.76 3.13
CA MET A 1 -8.30 24.65 1.78
C MET A 1 -6.81 24.88 1.91
N GLY A 2 -5.99 23.98 1.45
CA GLY A 2 -4.55 24.13 1.42
C GLY A 2 -4.13 25.20 0.39
N ALA A 3 -3.00 25.84 0.61
CA ALA A 3 -2.38 26.70 -0.38
C ALA A 3 -2.03 25.88 -1.66
N LEU A 4 -2.06 26.52 -2.80
CA LEU A 4 -1.73 25.92 -4.08
C LEU A 4 -0.48 26.60 -4.65
N LEU A 5 0.20 25.90 -5.54
CA LEU A 5 1.29 26.44 -6.32
C LEU A 5 0.77 27.46 -7.33
N ASP A 6 1.59 28.44 -7.73
CA ASP A 6 1.26 29.40 -8.80
C ASP A 6 1.16 28.71 -10.17
N LYS A 7 1.90 27.62 -10.33
CA LYS A 7 1.88 26.79 -11.54
C LYS A 7 1.90 25.31 -11.11
N PRO A 8 1.15 24.45 -11.83
CA PRO A 8 1.16 23.02 -11.48
C PRO A 8 2.50 22.38 -11.84
N LYS A 9 2.94 21.45 -10.99
CA LYS A 9 4.03 20.52 -11.33
C LYS A 9 3.44 19.36 -12.12
N THR A 10 3.72 19.33 -13.41
CA THR A 10 3.15 18.35 -14.35
C THR A 10 4.09 17.21 -14.70
N ASP A 11 5.30 17.21 -14.13
CA ASP A 11 6.19 16.06 -14.23
C ASP A 11 5.53 14.83 -13.63
N LYS A 12 5.57 13.75 -14.37
CA LYS A 12 4.91 12.50 -14.00
C LYS A 12 5.94 11.46 -13.64
N TYR A 13 5.68 10.77 -12.55
CA TYR A 13 6.33 9.51 -12.25
C TYR A 13 5.50 8.40 -12.88
N ASN A 14 6.13 7.59 -13.73
CA ASN A 14 5.47 6.47 -14.41
C ASN A 14 6.17 5.16 -14.05
N GLU A 15 5.37 4.16 -13.79
CA GLU A 15 5.82 2.80 -13.50
C GLU A 15 4.89 1.81 -14.19
N HIS A 16 5.43 0.72 -14.68
CA HIS A 16 4.64 -0.36 -15.24
C HIS A 16 5.32 -1.71 -15.00
N GLY A 17 4.53 -2.76 -15.06
CA GLY A 17 5.05 -4.11 -14.95
C GLY A 17 4.16 -5.12 -15.63
N ASP A 18 4.77 -6.26 -15.95
CA ASP A 18 4.11 -7.42 -16.57
C ASP A 18 4.68 -8.68 -15.92
N TRP A 19 3.80 -9.48 -15.35
CA TRP A 19 4.21 -10.70 -14.68
C TRP A 19 3.03 -11.67 -14.57
N ASN A 20 3.26 -12.92 -14.89
CA ASN A 20 2.31 -14.03 -14.73
C ASN A 20 0.90 -13.72 -15.29
N GLY A 21 0.82 -13.13 -16.47
CA GLY A 21 -0.43 -12.75 -17.12
C GLY A 21 -1.08 -11.48 -16.56
N LEU A 22 -0.49 -10.85 -15.57
CA LEU A 22 -0.94 -9.60 -14.98
C LEU A 22 -0.10 -8.43 -15.49
N ARG A 23 -0.76 -7.35 -15.86
CA ARG A 23 -0.12 -6.08 -16.24
C ARG A 23 -0.62 -4.96 -15.38
N TYR A 24 0.27 -4.05 -15.00
CA TYR A 24 -0.13 -2.82 -14.34
C TYR A 24 0.58 -1.61 -14.91
N GLY A 25 -0.05 -0.46 -14.76
CA GLY A 25 0.53 0.83 -15.02
C GLY A 25 0.15 1.80 -13.91
N LEU A 26 1.11 2.64 -13.54
CA LEU A 26 0.93 3.67 -12.53
C LEU A 26 1.48 4.98 -13.09
N SER A 27 0.75 6.05 -12.84
CA SER A 27 1.21 7.41 -13.12
C SER A 27 0.83 8.31 -11.95
N SER A 28 1.78 9.09 -11.48
CA SER A 28 1.53 10.05 -10.40
C SER A 28 2.09 11.42 -10.75
N MET A 29 1.45 12.46 -10.23
CA MET A 29 1.78 13.85 -10.49
C MET A 29 1.40 14.70 -9.28
N GLN A 30 2.25 15.64 -8.90
CA GLN A 30 1.95 16.56 -7.81
C GLN A 30 0.85 17.55 -8.16
N GLY A 31 0.83 18.04 -9.40
CA GLY A 31 -0.17 19.01 -9.87
C GLY A 31 -0.04 20.36 -9.17
N TRP A 32 -1.16 20.89 -8.71
CA TRP A 32 -1.25 22.18 -8.04
C TRP A 32 -0.89 22.16 -6.54
N ARG A 33 -0.71 20.98 -5.97
CA ARG A 33 -0.43 20.81 -4.54
C ARG A 33 0.98 21.30 -4.20
N ILE A 34 1.15 21.88 -3.02
CA ILE A 34 2.46 22.34 -2.54
C ILE A 34 3.41 21.16 -2.30
N GLU A 35 2.84 20.04 -1.83
CA GLU A 35 3.59 18.83 -1.53
C GLU A 35 2.96 17.62 -2.23
N MET A 36 3.78 16.63 -2.54
CA MET A 36 3.34 15.31 -2.97
C MET A 36 3.25 14.40 -1.75
N GLU A 37 2.04 14.16 -1.27
CA GLU A 37 1.78 13.41 -0.04
C GLU A 37 1.32 11.98 -0.30
N ASP A 38 0.97 11.65 -1.54
CA ASP A 38 0.56 10.30 -1.93
C ASP A 38 1.77 9.38 -2.12
N ALA A 39 1.62 8.15 -1.70
CA ALA A 39 2.60 7.10 -1.91
C ALA A 39 1.91 5.85 -2.48
N HIS A 40 2.68 4.97 -3.08
CA HIS A 40 2.17 3.74 -3.66
C HIS A 40 3.12 2.57 -3.40
N CYS A 41 2.57 1.38 -3.54
CA CYS A 41 3.32 0.13 -3.52
C CYS A 41 2.76 -0.79 -4.59
N ALA A 42 3.63 -1.37 -5.40
CA ALA A 42 3.27 -2.35 -6.41
C ALA A 42 4.28 -3.50 -6.35
N VAL A 43 3.84 -4.67 -5.92
CA VAL A 43 4.68 -5.87 -5.81
C VAL A 43 3.99 -7.02 -6.50
N MET A 44 4.65 -7.60 -7.47
CA MET A 44 4.21 -8.80 -8.16
C MET A 44 5.06 -9.99 -7.73
N GLY A 45 4.39 -11.06 -7.27
CA GLY A 45 5.07 -12.20 -6.65
C GLY A 45 5.41 -11.96 -5.19
N LEU A 46 4.54 -12.41 -4.29
CA LEU A 46 4.76 -12.33 -2.85
C LEU A 46 5.64 -13.49 -2.37
N PRO A 47 6.30 -13.37 -1.22
CA PRO A 47 7.14 -14.44 -0.68
C PRO A 47 6.38 -15.74 -0.36
N GLY A 48 7.08 -16.87 -0.40
CA GLY A 48 6.58 -18.16 0.02
C GLY A 48 5.52 -18.73 -0.92
N GLN A 49 4.47 -19.31 -0.36
CA GLN A 49 3.36 -19.92 -1.12
C GLN A 49 2.49 -18.88 -1.84
N LEU A 50 2.66 -17.61 -1.54
CA LEU A 50 1.95 -16.50 -2.19
C LEU A 50 2.66 -15.98 -3.44
N LYS A 51 3.60 -16.73 -4.01
CA LYS A 51 4.39 -16.34 -5.19
C LYS A 51 3.54 -15.95 -6.41
N ASP A 52 2.32 -16.47 -6.52
CA ASP A 52 1.38 -16.15 -7.60
C ASP A 52 0.45 -14.98 -7.27
N TRP A 53 0.67 -14.33 -6.13
CA TRP A 53 -0.11 -13.19 -5.67
C TRP A 53 0.62 -11.88 -5.96
N ALA A 54 -0.17 -10.82 -6.17
CA ALA A 54 0.33 -9.47 -6.33
C ALA A 54 -0.34 -8.54 -5.30
N PHE A 55 0.37 -7.46 -4.94
CA PHE A 55 -0.11 -6.45 -4.02
C PHE A 55 0.02 -5.07 -4.67
N PHE A 56 -1.08 -4.33 -4.70
CA PHE A 56 -1.12 -2.95 -5.18
C PHE A 56 -1.83 -2.09 -4.16
N ALA A 57 -1.22 -0.95 -3.82
CA ALA A 57 -1.79 -0.02 -2.87
C ALA A 57 -1.46 1.43 -3.23
N VAL A 58 -2.40 2.32 -2.96
CA VAL A 58 -2.22 3.77 -3.00
C VAL A 58 -2.55 4.32 -1.62
N PHE A 59 -1.68 5.17 -1.10
CA PHE A 59 -1.81 5.80 0.20
C PHE A 59 -1.97 7.31 0.01
N ASP A 60 -3.16 7.80 0.24
CA ASP A 60 -3.50 9.22 0.17
C ASP A 60 -3.06 9.89 1.48
N GLY A 61 -1.96 10.63 1.42
CA GLY A 61 -1.34 11.26 2.59
C GLY A 61 -1.99 12.59 2.95
N HIS A 62 -2.03 12.87 4.25
CA HIS A 62 -2.53 14.12 4.83
C HIS A 62 -1.54 14.65 5.87
N ALA A 63 -1.34 15.96 5.90
CA ALA A 63 -0.42 16.62 6.84
C ALA A 63 1.04 16.14 6.70
N GLY A 64 1.51 15.95 5.47
CA GLY A 64 2.86 15.53 5.13
C GLY A 64 2.93 14.11 4.55
N GLU A 65 4.06 13.78 3.96
CA GLU A 65 4.30 12.51 3.26
C GLU A 65 4.73 11.36 4.18
N ARG A 66 5.03 11.63 5.46
CA ARG A 66 5.66 10.65 6.34
C ARG A 66 4.84 9.40 6.56
N VAL A 67 3.53 9.55 6.78
CA VAL A 67 2.64 8.41 7.05
C VAL A 67 2.42 7.60 5.79
N SER A 68 2.11 8.25 4.67
CA SER A 68 1.88 7.57 3.39
C SER A 68 3.12 6.82 2.91
N SER A 69 4.30 7.43 2.99
CA SER A 69 5.57 6.79 2.64
C SER A 69 5.89 5.63 3.57
N HIS A 70 5.71 5.79 4.88
CA HIS A 70 5.91 4.70 5.83
C HIS A 70 5.00 3.51 5.55
N CYS A 71 3.72 3.76 5.27
CA CYS A 71 2.77 2.70 4.90
C CYS A 71 3.16 2.01 3.59
N ALA A 72 3.57 2.77 2.58
CA ALA A 72 4.01 2.21 1.30
C ALA A 72 5.22 1.29 1.45
N ASP A 73 6.16 1.63 2.35
CA ASP A 73 7.37 0.87 2.56
C ASP A 73 7.16 -0.37 3.45
N ASN A 74 6.17 -0.36 4.34
CA ASN A 74 6.10 -1.35 5.42
C ASN A 74 4.79 -2.15 5.49
N LEU A 75 3.69 -1.69 4.90
CA LEU A 75 2.39 -2.34 5.06
C LEU A 75 2.38 -3.78 4.58
N LEU A 76 2.92 -4.04 3.39
CA LEU A 76 2.94 -5.39 2.83
C LEU A 76 3.70 -6.37 3.73
N GLU A 77 4.89 -5.98 4.18
CA GLU A 77 5.70 -6.82 5.07
C GLU A 77 4.96 -7.10 6.38
N THR A 78 4.33 -6.10 6.96
CA THR A 78 3.53 -6.25 8.19
C THR A 78 2.37 -7.22 7.99
N ILE A 79 1.65 -7.14 6.87
CA ILE A 79 0.56 -8.07 6.53
C ILE A 79 1.09 -9.50 6.38
N ILE A 80 2.20 -9.69 5.68
CA ILE A 80 2.79 -11.01 5.45
C ILE A 80 3.25 -11.66 6.76
N GLN A 81 3.68 -10.87 7.74
CA GLN A 81 4.12 -11.34 9.05
C GLN A 81 2.96 -11.71 10.00
N THR A 82 1.71 -11.41 9.64
CA THR A 82 0.56 -11.83 10.47
C THR A 82 0.46 -13.36 10.52
N GLU A 83 -0.12 -13.88 11.59
CA GLU A 83 -0.28 -15.33 11.78
C GLU A 83 -1.03 -15.98 10.62
N GLN A 84 -2.08 -15.33 10.12
CA GLN A 84 -2.88 -15.82 9.02
C GLN A 84 -2.06 -16.00 7.74
N PHE A 85 -1.23 -15.03 7.40
CA PHE A 85 -0.35 -15.12 6.23
C PHE A 85 0.83 -16.07 6.44
N SER A 86 1.38 -16.13 7.65
CA SER A 86 2.47 -17.06 7.97
C SER A 86 2.00 -18.53 7.91
N ARG A 87 0.79 -18.82 8.32
CA ARG A 87 0.16 -20.15 8.14
C ARG A 87 -0.08 -20.45 6.66
N SER A 88 -0.65 -19.49 5.95
CA SER A 88 -0.92 -19.60 4.52
C SER A 88 0.34 -19.85 3.69
N ALA A 89 1.49 -19.40 4.14
CA ALA A 89 2.76 -19.65 3.50
C ALA A 89 3.27 -21.10 3.67
N ILE A 90 2.68 -21.87 4.58
CA ILE A 90 3.07 -23.25 4.90
C ILE A 90 2.05 -24.27 4.36
N GLU A 91 0.77 -23.91 4.29
CA GLU A 91 -0.33 -24.77 3.87
C GLU A 91 -0.64 -24.53 2.39
N GLU A 92 -0.84 -25.61 1.62
CA GLU A 92 -1.13 -25.54 0.19
C GLU A 92 -2.50 -24.94 -0.13
N ASP A 93 -3.39 -24.80 0.86
CA ASP A 93 -4.77 -24.37 0.69
C ASP A 93 -5.04 -23.10 1.51
N VAL A 94 -4.71 -21.95 0.92
CA VAL A 94 -4.95 -20.65 1.54
C VAL A 94 -6.40 -20.23 1.35
N SER A 95 -7.18 -20.25 2.41
CA SER A 95 -8.53 -19.72 2.39
C SER A 95 -8.55 -18.21 2.21
N ILE A 96 -9.30 -17.70 1.22
CA ILE A 96 -9.51 -16.27 1.01
C ILE A 96 -10.07 -15.60 2.26
N GLU A 97 -10.90 -16.30 3.05
CA GLU A 97 -11.47 -15.75 4.29
C GLU A 97 -10.42 -15.55 5.38
N GLU A 98 -9.42 -16.41 5.48
CA GLU A 98 -8.29 -16.23 6.40
C GLU A 98 -7.43 -15.04 6.00
N ILE A 99 -7.19 -14.86 4.71
CA ILE A 99 -6.48 -13.69 4.18
C ILE A 99 -7.23 -12.40 4.50
N LYS A 100 -8.53 -12.36 4.23
CA LYS A 100 -9.39 -11.22 4.59
C LYS A 100 -9.37 -10.93 6.09
N LYS A 101 -9.38 -11.98 6.91
CA LYS A 101 -9.27 -11.85 8.36
C LYS A 101 -7.91 -11.25 8.76
N GLY A 102 -6.81 -11.75 8.21
CA GLY A 102 -5.48 -11.23 8.47
C GLY A 102 -5.32 -9.74 8.11
N ILE A 103 -5.91 -9.31 7.00
CA ILE A 103 -5.94 -7.91 6.61
C ILE A 103 -6.82 -7.07 7.55
N ARG A 104 -7.98 -7.58 7.94
CA ARG A 104 -8.97 -6.87 8.77
C ARG A 104 -8.52 -6.74 10.22
N ASP A 105 -8.01 -7.81 10.80
CA ASP A 105 -7.57 -7.87 12.19
C ASP A 105 -6.23 -7.15 12.39
N GLY A 106 -5.64 -6.68 11.30
CA GLY A 106 -4.35 -6.06 11.14
C GLY A 106 -3.69 -5.58 12.43
N GLU A 107 -2.84 -6.39 13.02
CA GLU A 107 -1.95 -6.00 14.12
C GLU A 107 -1.15 -4.73 13.75
N PHE A 108 -1.04 -4.46 12.44
CA PHE A 108 -0.46 -3.25 11.89
C PHE A 108 -1.00 -1.98 12.52
N PHE A 109 -2.31 -1.90 12.75
CA PHE A 109 -2.93 -0.70 13.36
C PHE A 109 -2.72 -0.61 14.86
N ARG A 110 -2.35 -1.70 15.53
CA ARG A 110 -2.08 -1.72 16.96
C ARG A 110 -0.65 -1.37 17.31
N GLU A 111 0.30 -1.79 16.48
CA GLU A 111 1.73 -1.68 16.78
C GLU A 111 2.41 -0.47 16.14
N ASN A 112 1.82 0.12 15.11
CA ASN A 112 2.36 1.29 14.42
C ASN A 112 1.46 2.52 14.58
N PRO A 113 1.65 3.30 15.66
CA PRO A 113 0.84 4.50 15.90
C PRO A 113 0.96 5.56 14.81
N VAL A 114 1.95 5.44 13.93
CA VAL A 114 2.16 6.39 12.82
C VAL A 114 1.07 6.27 11.75
N CYS A 115 0.45 5.09 11.60
CA CYS A 115 -0.66 4.88 10.66
C CYS A 115 -2.04 5.16 11.27
N HIS A 116 -2.10 5.61 12.53
CA HIS A 116 -3.32 6.12 13.16
C HIS A 116 -3.64 7.54 12.67
N GLY A 117 -3.65 7.78 11.38
CA GLY A 117 -4.26 8.97 10.81
C GLY A 117 -5.78 8.88 10.96
N SER A 118 -6.32 9.76 11.79
CA SER A 118 -7.74 10.07 12.04
C SER A 118 -8.77 8.97 11.71
N ARG A 119 -9.50 8.53 12.73
CA ARG A 119 -10.60 7.56 12.64
C ARG A 119 -11.86 8.10 11.93
N ASP A 120 -11.71 9.05 11.04
CA ASP A 120 -12.85 9.67 10.35
C ASP A 120 -12.92 9.19 8.90
N TRP A 121 -13.14 7.88 8.74
CA TRP A 121 -13.64 7.35 7.48
C TRP A 121 -15.17 7.35 7.54
N HIS A 122 -15.75 8.39 7.02
CA HIS A 122 -17.18 8.42 6.67
C HIS A 122 -17.39 7.92 5.26
#